data_1f8444e2c61dfcb90431eb295231a361
#
_entry.id   1f8444e2c61dfcb90431eb295231a361
#
_cell.length_a   1.000
_cell.length_b   1.000
_cell.length_c   1.000
_cell.angle_alpha   90.00
_cell.angle_beta   90.00
_cell.angle_gamma   90.00
#
_symmetry.space_group_name_H-M   'P 1'
#
loop_
_entity.id
_entity.type
_entity.pdbx_description
1 polymer ?
#
loop_
_entity_poly.entity_id
_entity_poly.type
_entity_poly.pdbx_seq_one_letter_code
_entity_poly.pdbx_strand_id
1 'polypeptide(L)'
;MNVKATLSADDLARACADAMWKEDDASQGLGMEIVEIKPGRAVMAMTVRPDMVYGQRIAHGGFIFTLADSAFAFACNTHNERVIAAQGHITFIRPGKLGDRLIATAREVSRSGRSGIYDVRVTVDDKVIAEFRGHSRAVSGTWLPAAEIESKQQ
;
A
#
# COMPACT_ATOMS: atom_id res chain seq x y z
N MET A 1 6.03 -39.29 -2.25
CA MET A 1 6.71 -37.98 -2.30
C MET A 1 5.78 -36.93 -1.74
N ASN A 2 6.05 -36.36 -0.60
CA ASN A 2 5.31 -35.20 -0.12
C ASN A 2 5.72 -33.99 -0.95
N VAL A 3 4.88 -33.63 -1.90
CA VAL A 3 4.99 -32.33 -2.57
C VAL A 3 4.62 -31.30 -1.48
N LYS A 4 5.62 -30.61 -0.94
CA LYS A 4 5.38 -29.45 -0.06
C LYS A 4 4.62 -28.42 -0.90
N ALA A 5 3.37 -28.20 -0.55
CA ALA A 5 2.58 -27.19 -1.24
C ALA A 5 3.08 -25.80 -0.81
N THR A 6 3.51 -24.97 -1.75
CA THR A 6 3.87 -23.57 -1.55
C THR A 6 2.62 -22.69 -1.59
N LEU A 7 2.62 -21.56 -0.85
CA LEU A 7 1.54 -20.57 -0.92
C LEU A 7 1.38 -20.08 -2.37
N SER A 8 0.13 -19.86 -2.80
CA SER A 8 -0.12 -19.16 -4.05
C SER A 8 0.44 -17.74 -3.97
N ALA A 9 0.68 -17.10 -5.12
CA ALA A 9 1.15 -15.72 -5.16
C ALA A 9 0.17 -14.76 -4.45
N ASP A 10 -1.13 -14.99 -4.60
CA ASP A 10 -2.17 -14.21 -3.92
C ASP A 10 -2.13 -14.41 -2.40
N ASP A 11 -2.01 -15.65 -1.94
CA ASP A 11 -1.92 -15.97 -0.50
C ASP A 11 -0.64 -15.42 0.12
N LEU A 12 0.48 -15.48 -0.60
CA LEU A 12 1.73 -14.88 -0.17
C LEU A 12 1.61 -13.37 -0.03
N ALA A 13 1.04 -12.70 -1.02
CA ALA A 13 0.82 -11.26 -0.98
C ALA A 13 -0.04 -10.86 0.22
N ARG A 14 -1.13 -11.59 0.47
CA ARG A 14 -2.00 -11.35 1.63
C ARG A 14 -1.29 -11.59 2.96
N ALA A 15 -0.53 -12.66 3.06
CA ALA A 15 0.21 -12.97 4.29
C ALA A 15 1.30 -11.93 4.59
N CYS A 16 1.99 -11.41 3.57
CA CYS A 16 2.92 -10.29 3.71
C CYS A 16 2.21 -9.03 4.22
N ALA A 17 1.05 -8.70 3.64
CA ALA A 17 0.26 -7.54 4.07
C ALA A 17 -0.21 -7.69 5.52
N ASP A 18 -0.67 -8.86 5.93
CA ASP A 18 -1.09 -9.12 7.32
C ASP A 18 0.08 -8.96 8.31
N ALA A 19 1.26 -9.43 7.96
CA ALA A 19 2.47 -9.27 8.78
C ALA A 19 2.89 -7.80 8.90
N MET A 20 2.87 -7.08 7.78
CA MET A 20 3.22 -5.67 7.70
C MET A 20 2.23 -4.79 8.47
N TRP A 21 0.93 -5.08 8.35
CA TRP A 21 -0.14 -4.32 9.01
C TRP A 21 0.02 -4.31 10.53
N LYS A 22 0.46 -5.42 11.13
CA LYS A 22 0.67 -5.52 12.58
C LYS A 22 1.69 -4.52 13.12
N GLU A 23 2.62 -4.07 12.30
CA GLU A 23 3.69 -3.13 12.65
C GLU A 23 3.40 -1.70 12.17
N ASP A 24 2.28 -1.48 11.47
CA ASP A 24 1.97 -0.20 10.83
C ASP A 24 1.04 0.67 11.68
N ASP A 25 1.59 1.25 12.74
CA ASP A 25 0.87 2.16 13.63
C ASP A 25 0.40 3.42 12.90
N ALA A 26 1.16 3.90 11.92
CA ALA A 26 0.84 5.13 11.19
C ALA A 26 -0.45 4.99 10.37
N SER A 27 -0.54 3.95 9.53
CA SER A 27 -1.73 3.70 8.72
C SER A 27 -2.95 3.39 9.59
N GLN A 28 -2.78 2.58 10.63
CA GLN A 28 -3.85 2.28 11.59
C GLN A 28 -4.32 3.54 12.34
N GLY A 29 -3.38 4.37 12.79
CA GLY A 29 -3.68 5.61 13.51
C GLY A 29 -4.45 6.62 12.67
N LEU A 30 -4.31 6.61 11.37
CA LEU A 30 -5.06 7.44 10.43
C LEU A 30 -6.39 6.81 9.97
N GLY A 31 -6.75 5.66 10.53
CA GLY A 31 -8.00 4.98 10.20
C GLY A 31 -8.01 4.38 8.80
N MET A 32 -6.84 4.07 8.23
CA MET A 32 -6.78 3.40 6.94
C MET A 32 -7.30 1.98 7.01
N GLU A 33 -7.82 1.51 5.88
CA GLU A 33 -8.31 0.15 5.69
C GLU A 33 -7.62 -0.47 4.47
N ILE A 34 -7.21 -1.73 4.59
CA ILE A 34 -6.77 -2.53 3.44
C ILE A 34 -8.03 -3.08 2.75
N VAL A 35 -8.28 -2.65 1.52
CA VAL A 35 -9.45 -3.09 0.74
C VAL A 35 -9.12 -4.32 -0.10
N GLU A 36 -7.95 -4.33 -0.74
CA GLU A 36 -7.53 -5.44 -1.62
C GLU A 36 -6.00 -5.55 -1.62
N ILE A 37 -5.50 -6.77 -1.62
CA ILE A 37 -4.08 -7.08 -1.84
C ILE A 37 -3.98 -8.18 -2.90
N LYS A 38 -3.14 -7.94 -3.90
CA LYS A 38 -2.72 -8.88 -4.94
C LYS A 38 -1.22 -8.72 -5.17
N PRO A 39 -0.53 -9.67 -5.84
CA PRO A 39 0.86 -9.47 -6.19
C PRO A 39 1.10 -8.15 -6.94
N GLY A 40 1.96 -7.29 -6.40
CA GLY A 40 2.25 -5.98 -6.97
C GLY A 40 1.09 -4.97 -6.93
N ARG A 41 0.03 -5.24 -6.16
CA ARG A 41 -1.17 -4.40 -6.11
C ARG A 41 -1.70 -4.27 -4.69
N ALA A 42 -2.10 -3.07 -4.34
CA ALA A 42 -2.82 -2.79 -3.09
C ALA A 42 -3.89 -1.73 -3.33
N VAL A 43 -5.04 -1.90 -2.70
CA VAL A 43 -6.09 -0.89 -2.63
C VAL A 43 -6.32 -0.58 -1.16
N MET A 44 -6.21 0.69 -0.79
CA MET A 44 -6.41 1.17 0.57
C MET A 44 -7.41 2.31 0.59
N ALA A 45 -8.09 2.46 1.70
CA ALA A 45 -9.08 3.52 1.92
C ALA A 45 -8.77 4.32 3.18
N MET A 46 -9.14 5.60 3.17
CA MET A 46 -9.07 6.49 4.31
C MET A 46 -10.18 7.53 4.21
N THR A 47 -10.91 7.75 5.29
CA THR A 47 -11.89 8.84 5.36
C THR A 47 -11.22 10.10 5.87
N VAL A 48 -11.47 11.24 5.21
CA VAL A 48 -10.95 12.55 5.64
C VAL A 48 -11.64 12.98 6.92
N ARG A 49 -10.89 12.99 8.01
CA ARG A 49 -11.37 13.40 9.35
C ARG A 49 -11.18 14.90 9.58
N PRO A 50 -11.83 15.48 10.62
CA PRO A 50 -11.65 16.90 10.97
C PRO A 50 -10.19 17.30 11.26
N ASP A 51 -9.36 16.38 11.75
CA ASP A 51 -7.93 16.62 12.02
C ASP A 51 -7.03 16.50 10.77
N MET A 52 -7.62 16.28 9.60
CA MET A 52 -6.91 16.16 8.31
C MET A 52 -7.20 17.31 7.35
N VAL A 53 -7.95 18.31 7.75
CA VAL A 53 -8.35 19.42 6.88
C VAL A 53 -7.67 20.72 7.29
N TYR A 54 -7.56 21.62 6.33
CA TYR A 54 -7.11 22.99 6.53
C TYR A 54 -8.05 23.98 5.82
N GLY A 55 -7.99 25.26 6.23
CA GLY A 55 -8.74 26.32 5.58
C GLY A 55 -10.22 26.00 5.38
N GLN A 56 -10.67 25.87 4.15
CA GLN A 56 -12.06 25.65 3.76
C GLN A 56 -12.53 24.20 3.85
N ARG A 57 -12.05 23.45 4.83
CA ARG A 57 -12.34 22.01 5.03
C ARG A 57 -11.85 21.12 3.89
N ILE A 58 -10.75 21.53 3.28
CA ILE A 58 -10.07 20.78 2.23
C ILE A 58 -9.03 19.85 2.90
N ALA A 59 -8.97 18.61 2.47
CA ALA A 59 -8.00 17.63 2.95
C ALA A 59 -6.58 18.15 2.72
N HIS A 60 -5.77 18.17 3.79
CA HIS A 60 -4.37 18.53 3.69
C HIS A 60 -3.63 17.51 2.83
N GLY A 61 -2.86 18.00 1.85
CA GLY A 61 -2.15 17.15 0.88
C GLY A 61 -1.22 16.14 1.51
N GLY A 62 -0.65 16.43 2.68
CA GLY A 62 0.19 15.50 3.43
C GLY A 62 -0.54 14.21 3.81
N PHE A 63 -1.83 14.25 4.11
CA PHE A 63 -2.62 13.04 4.42
C PHE A 63 -2.96 12.25 3.17
N ILE A 64 -3.23 12.92 2.05
CA ILE A 64 -3.42 12.26 0.75
C ILE A 64 -2.12 11.57 0.34
N PHE A 65 -0.97 12.23 0.53
CA PHE A 65 0.34 11.66 0.28
C PHE A 65 0.58 10.42 1.15
N THR A 66 0.25 10.49 2.45
CA THR A 66 0.43 9.37 3.37
C THR A 66 -0.41 8.15 2.95
N LEU A 67 -1.66 8.36 2.53
CA LEU A 67 -2.49 7.27 2.00
C LEU A 67 -1.88 6.65 0.74
N ALA A 68 -1.44 7.48 -0.21
CA ALA A 68 -0.80 7.00 -1.42
C ALA A 68 0.50 6.24 -1.12
N ASP A 69 1.30 6.73 -0.19
CA ASP A 69 2.54 6.11 0.24
C ASP A 69 2.29 4.77 0.95
N SER A 70 1.27 4.68 1.80
CA SER A 70 0.87 3.41 2.42
C SER A 70 0.43 2.40 1.37
N ALA A 71 -0.42 2.76 0.42
CA ALA A 71 -0.83 1.87 -0.66
C ALA A 71 0.36 1.40 -1.50
N PHE A 72 1.28 2.30 -1.82
CA PHE A 72 2.56 1.98 -2.47
C PHE A 72 3.38 0.97 -1.64
N ALA A 73 3.54 1.22 -0.35
CA ALA A 73 4.29 0.35 0.55
C ALA A 73 3.70 -1.07 0.60
N PHE A 74 2.38 -1.20 0.71
CA PHE A 74 1.72 -2.50 0.69
C PHE A 74 1.87 -3.21 -0.67
N ALA A 75 1.77 -2.49 -1.78
CA ALA A 75 1.94 -3.06 -3.11
C ALA A 75 3.36 -3.60 -3.35
N CYS A 76 4.39 -2.86 -2.94
CA CYS A 76 5.78 -3.26 -3.17
C CYS A 76 6.28 -4.33 -2.19
N ASN A 77 5.56 -4.62 -1.11
CA ASN A 77 5.91 -5.65 -0.14
C ASN A 77 5.10 -6.94 -0.29
N THR A 78 4.56 -7.24 -1.46
CA THR A 78 3.73 -8.42 -1.73
C THR A 78 4.52 -9.67 -2.14
N HIS A 79 5.83 -9.57 -2.30
CA HIS A 79 6.68 -10.65 -2.84
C HIS A 79 7.57 -11.30 -1.77
N ASN A 80 7.24 -11.14 -0.51
CA ASN A 80 8.02 -11.62 0.64
C ASN A 80 9.47 -11.08 0.68
N GLU A 81 9.68 -9.89 0.19
CA GLU A 81 10.90 -9.11 0.36
C GLU A 81 10.58 -7.88 1.21
N ARG A 82 11.50 -7.46 2.06
CA ARG A 82 11.37 -6.17 2.74
C ARG A 82 11.81 -5.05 1.80
N VAL A 83 10.89 -4.14 1.54
CA VAL A 83 11.05 -3.06 0.56
C VAL A 83 10.68 -1.74 1.22
N ILE A 84 11.49 -0.72 0.97
CA ILE A 84 11.24 0.64 1.46
C ILE A 84 11.07 1.61 0.29
N ALA A 85 10.44 2.75 0.57
CA ALA A 85 10.36 3.85 -0.38
C ALA A 85 11.75 4.50 -0.53
N ALA A 86 12.22 4.66 -1.77
CA ALA A 86 13.40 5.44 -2.08
C ALA A 86 13.05 6.86 -2.54
N GLN A 87 11.90 7.00 -3.22
CA GLN A 87 11.41 8.27 -3.74
C GLN A 87 9.90 8.19 -3.91
N GLY A 88 9.21 9.31 -3.67
CA GLY A 88 7.80 9.47 -3.96
C GLY A 88 7.54 10.84 -4.56
N HIS A 89 6.65 10.89 -5.53
CA HIS A 89 6.20 12.11 -6.19
C HIS A 89 4.69 12.08 -6.33
N ILE A 90 4.02 13.18 -5.98
CA ILE A 90 2.57 13.30 -6.08
C ILE A 90 2.18 14.57 -6.84
N THR A 91 1.11 14.47 -7.62
CA THR A 91 0.42 15.60 -8.23
C THR A 91 -1.01 15.61 -7.73
N PHE A 92 -1.42 16.70 -7.11
CA PHE A 92 -2.79 16.90 -6.66
C PHE A 92 -3.62 17.47 -7.82
N ILE A 93 -4.68 16.77 -8.19
CA ILE A 93 -5.52 17.07 -9.36
C ILE A 93 -6.79 17.80 -8.95
N ARG A 94 -7.40 17.35 -7.85
CA ARG A 94 -8.62 17.93 -7.26
C ARG A 94 -8.53 17.92 -5.75
N PRO A 95 -9.18 18.86 -5.05
CA PRO A 95 -9.24 18.82 -3.60
C PRO A 95 -10.08 17.63 -3.11
N GLY A 96 -9.61 16.96 -2.05
CA GLY A 96 -10.44 16.14 -1.20
C GLY A 96 -11.10 17.00 -0.13
N LYS A 97 -12.24 16.58 0.39
CA LYS A 97 -13.03 17.35 1.37
C LYS A 97 -13.27 16.53 2.63
N LEU A 98 -13.57 17.23 3.71
CA LEU A 98 -14.00 16.59 4.95
C LEU A 98 -15.11 15.57 4.68
N GLY A 99 -14.92 14.37 5.21
CA GLY A 99 -15.88 13.25 5.09
C GLY A 99 -15.72 12.42 3.82
N ASP A 100 -14.91 12.85 2.85
CA ASP A 100 -14.64 12.05 1.65
C ASP A 100 -13.93 10.75 2.01
N ARG A 101 -14.37 9.66 1.40
CA ARG A 101 -13.66 8.39 1.43
C ARG A 101 -12.69 8.33 0.27
N LEU A 102 -11.41 8.43 0.59
CA LEU A 102 -10.33 8.35 -0.38
C LEU A 102 -9.98 6.89 -0.64
N ILE A 103 -9.86 6.53 -1.92
CA ILE A 103 -9.40 5.19 -2.35
C ILE A 103 -8.08 5.35 -3.09
N ALA A 104 -7.03 4.72 -2.57
CA ALA A 104 -5.71 4.68 -3.20
C ALA A 104 -5.50 3.30 -3.81
N THR A 105 -5.32 3.25 -5.13
CA THR A 105 -5.05 2.03 -5.89
C THR A 105 -3.60 2.07 -6.36
N ALA A 106 -2.77 1.21 -5.79
CA ALA A 106 -1.36 1.07 -6.13
C ALA A 106 -1.15 -0.14 -7.04
N ARG A 107 -0.32 0.03 -8.07
CA ARG A 107 0.05 -1.04 -8.99
C ARG A 107 1.53 -0.99 -9.34
N GLU A 108 2.13 -2.15 -9.48
CA GLU A 108 3.48 -2.31 -9.99
C GLU A 108 3.52 -1.91 -11.47
N VAL A 109 4.47 -1.05 -11.83
CA VAL A 109 4.76 -0.65 -13.21
C VAL A 109 5.95 -1.44 -13.73
N SER A 110 7.01 -1.52 -12.93
CA SER A 110 8.25 -2.21 -13.28
C SER A 110 8.97 -2.64 -12.02
N ARG A 111 9.60 -3.80 -12.06
CA ARG A 111 10.46 -4.30 -10.99
C ARG A 111 11.69 -4.96 -11.62
N SER A 112 12.87 -4.50 -11.23
CA SER A 112 14.14 -5.04 -11.73
C SER A 112 15.20 -4.98 -10.63
N GLY A 113 15.80 -6.14 -10.33
CA GLY A 113 16.77 -6.25 -9.26
C GLY A 113 16.18 -5.82 -7.92
N ARG A 114 16.82 -4.84 -7.27
CA ARG A 114 16.37 -4.29 -5.97
C ARG A 114 15.47 -3.07 -6.09
N SER A 115 15.15 -2.64 -7.29
CA SER A 115 14.38 -1.43 -7.56
C SER A 115 13.02 -1.75 -8.17
N GLY A 116 12.02 -0.92 -7.85
CA GLY A 116 10.70 -1.01 -8.43
C GLY A 116 10.09 0.36 -8.67
N ILE A 117 9.15 0.43 -9.58
CA ILE A 117 8.32 1.61 -9.86
C ILE A 117 6.87 1.21 -9.69
N TYR A 118 6.12 2.02 -8.95
CA TYR A 118 4.71 1.81 -8.63
C TYR A 118 3.95 3.09 -8.86
N ASP A 119 2.78 2.99 -9.47
CA ASP A 119 1.85 4.11 -9.61
C ASP A 119 0.68 3.94 -8.66
N VAL A 120 0.28 5.05 -8.03
CA VAL A 120 -0.89 5.08 -7.16
C VAL A 120 -1.84 6.17 -7.64
N ARG A 121 -3.09 5.79 -7.86
CA ARG A 121 -4.18 6.72 -8.15
C ARG A 121 -5.06 6.84 -6.93
N VAL A 122 -5.31 8.07 -6.50
CA VAL A 122 -6.25 8.37 -5.40
C VAL A 122 -7.53 8.93 -5.98
N THR A 123 -8.66 8.35 -5.60
CA THR A 123 -9.98 8.72 -6.10
C THR A 123 -10.96 9.02 -4.98
N VAL A 124 -11.97 9.83 -5.29
CA VAL A 124 -13.19 10.03 -4.49
C VAL A 124 -14.37 9.87 -5.45
N ASP A 125 -15.29 8.95 -5.15
CA ASP A 125 -16.44 8.65 -6.02
C ASP A 125 -16.01 8.44 -7.49
N ASP A 126 -14.97 7.65 -7.71
CA ASP A 126 -14.36 7.34 -9.01
C ASP A 126 -13.70 8.52 -9.73
N LYS A 127 -13.67 9.72 -9.13
CA LYS A 127 -12.95 10.88 -9.67
C LYS A 127 -11.53 10.91 -9.14
N VAL A 128 -10.56 11.06 -10.03
CA VAL A 128 -9.15 11.17 -9.67
C VAL A 128 -8.90 12.48 -8.93
N ILE A 129 -8.31 12.41 -7.74
CA ILE A 129 -7.90 13.58 -6.96
C ILE A 129 -6.40 13.74 -6.86
N ALA A 130 -5.64 12.65 -7.00
CA ALA A 130 -4.18 12.69 -7.00
C ALA A 130 -3.60 11.52 -7.79
N GLU A 131 -2.43 11.76 -8.35
CA GLU A 131 -1.58 10.75 -8.99
C GLU A 131 -0.22 10.74 -8.29
N PHE A 132 0.26 9.55 -7.96
CA PHE A 132 1.51 9.35 -7.23
C PHE A 132 2.37 8.31 -7.97
N ARG A 133 3.68 8.55 -7.99
CA ARG A 133 4.65 7.54 -8.40
C ARG A 133 5.70 7.35 -7.32
N GLY A 134 5.90 6.10 -6.91
CA GLY A 134 6.92 5.71 -5.95
C GLY A 134 8.02 4.86 -6.60
N HIS A 135 9.24 5.08 -6.16
CA HIS A 135 10.38 4.22 -6.45
C HIS A 135 10.72 3.45 -5.18
N SER A 136 10.76 2.14 -5.28
CA SER A 136 11.04 1.25 -4.17
C SER A 136 12.46 0.71 -4.21
N ARG A 137 12.96 0.30 -3.05
CA ARG A 137 14.24 -0.37 -2.92
C ARG A 137 14.15 -1.53 -1.94
N ALA A 138 14.49 -2.72 -2.40
CA ALA A 138 14.57 -3.89 -1.53
C ALA A 138 15.74 -3.75 -0.56
N VAL A 139 15.49 -4.11 0.69
CA VAL A 139 16.46 -4.20 1.78
C VAL A 139 16.58 -5.63 2.25
N SER A 140 17.45 -5.91 3.22
CA SER A 140 17.62 -7.26 3.73
C SER A 140 16.40 -7.72 4.53
N GLY A 141 16.05 -9.00 4.39
CA GLY A 141 15.02 -9.65 5.17
C GLY A 141 13.74 -9.93 4.41
N THR A 142 12.87 -10.69 5.07
CA THR A 142 11.55 -11.09 4.57
C THR A 142 10.49 -10.77 5.61
N TRP A 143 9.22 -10.75 5.21
CA TRP A 143 8.08 -10.60 6.12
C TRP A 143 7.74 -11.91 6.80
N LEU A 144 7.82 -13.01 6.06
CA LEU A 144 7.52 -14.36 6.53
C LEU A 144 8.79 -15.21 6.50
N PRO A 145 9.10 -15.94 7.57
CA PRO A 145 10.17 -16.93 7.52
C PRO A 145 9.79 -18.11 6.61
N ALA A 146 10.78 -18.78 6.03
CA ALA A 146 10.57 -19.90 5.10
C ALA A 146 9.67 -20.99 5.71
N ALA A 147 9.78 -21.26 7.02
CA ALA A 147 8.96 -22.26 7.73
C ALA A 147 7.46 -21.91 7.78
N GLU A 148 7.09 -20.61 7.78
CA GLU A 148 5.68 -20.21 7.80
C GLU A 148 5.04 -20.24 6.41
N ILE A 149 5.83 -20.11 5.35
CA ILE A 149 5.36 -20.28 3.98
C ILE A 149 4.93 -21.73 3.75
N GLU A 150 5.59 -22.67 4.42
CA GLU A 150 5.32 -24.11 4.32
C GLU A 150 4.15 -24.58 5.22
N SER A 151 3.84 -23.88 6.31
CA SER A 151 2.96 -24.40 7.37
C SER A 151 1.47 -23.99 7.26
N LYS A 152 1.13 -22.98 6.48
CA LYS A 152 -0.26 -22.51 6.32
C LYS A 152 -1.11 -23.34 5.37
N GLN A 153 -0.65 -24.54 5.00
CA GLN A 153 -1.34 -25.45 4.10
C GLN A 153 -1.75 -26.78 4.75
N GLN A 154 -1.86 -26.81 6.07
CA GLN A 154 -2.47 -27.94 6.80
C GLN A 154 -3.87 -27.60 7.26
#